data_e85994506d176d2e28f36e33eddd9b3e
#
_entry.id   e85994506d176d2e28f36e33eddd9b3e
#
_cell.length_a   1.000
_cell.length_b   1.000
_cell.length_c   1.000
_cell.angle_alpha   90.00
_cell.angle_beta   90.00
_cell.angle_gamma   90.00
#
_symmetry.space_group_name_H-M   'P 1'
#
loop_
_entity.id
_entity.type
_entity.pdbx_description
1 polymer ?
#
loop_
_entity_poly.entity_id
_entity_poly.type
_entity_poly.pdbx_seq_one_letter_code
_entity_poly.pdbx_strand_id
1 'polypeptide(L)'
;MIYSDWLHSWLENYVCPSVKVRTYERYKLIIEQHIKDKIGGMELNDLSPLVLQSFITELLQSGNRKTGKGLSANSVNAIISVIQGSLKTAHLLGLTKEYTADKLKRPKLKEKPVECFTLAEQKQIEQAILNGKQDKLYGIILCLYSGLRIGELIALQWSDIDFTKGILTVSKSCHDGKDGLIID
;
A
#
# COMPACT_ATOMS: atom_id res chain seq x y z
N MET A 1 26.09 -3.43 -13.09
CA MET A 1 25.46 -3.58 -11.73
C MET A 1 24.17 -4.33 -11.91
N ILE A 2 23.97 -5.40 -11.14
CA ILE A 2 22.74 -6.20 -11.16
C ILE A 2 21.61 -5.45 -10.50
N TYR A 3 20.42 -5.55 -11.06
CA TYR A 3 19.26 -4.78 -10.60
C TYR A 3 18.81 -5.13 -9.17
N SER A 4 18.87 -6.41 -8.77
CA SER A 4 18.57 -6.82 -7.39
C SER A 4 19.51 -6.18 -6.37
N ASP A 5 20.80 -6.04 -6.69
CA ASP A 5 21.79 -5.44 -5.79
C ASP A 5 21.54 -3.94 -5.65
N TRP A 6 21.21 -3.30 -6.78
CA TRP A 6 20.77 -1.92 -6.78
C TRP A 6 19.51 -1.71 -5.97
N LEU A 7 18.48 -2.53 -6.16
CA LEU A 7 17.22 -2.43 -5.42
C LEU A 7 17.42 -2.55 -3.91
N HIS A 8 18.30 -3.45 -3.46
CA HIS A 8 18.66 -3.56 -2.05
C HIS A 8 19.32 -2.27 -1.54
N SER A 9 20.34 -1.78 -2.25
CA SER A 9 21.02 -0.53 -1.89
C SER A 9 20.07 0.67 -1.91
N TRP A 10 19.18 0.77 -2.91
CA TRP A 10 18.20 1.82 -3.02
C TRP A 10 17.18 1.78 -1.87
N LEU A 11 16.72 0.59 -1.51
CA LEU A 11 15.76 0.41 -0.42
C LEU A 11 16.32 0.87 0.91
N GLU A 12 17.57 0.48 1.23
CA GLU A 12 18.22 0.80 2.49
C GLU A 12 18.68 2.27 2.58
N ASN A 13 19.27 2.80 1.52
CA ASN A 13 19.91 4.11 1.59
C ASN A 13 19.00 5.28 1.18
N TYR A 14 17.98 5.03 0.34
CA TYR A 14 17.15 6.10 -0.20
C TYR A 14 15.68 6.01 0.25
N VAL A 15 15.14 4.81 0.41
CA VAL A 15 13.75 4.63 0.81
C VAL A 15 13.61 4.62 2.33
N CYS A 16 14.39 3.79 3.03
CA CYS A 16 14.32 3.62 4.48
C CYS A 16 14.33 4.96 5.25
N PRO A 17 15.24 5.89 4.99
CA PRO A 17 15.28 7.17 5.70
C PRO A 17 14.18 8.17 5.30
N SER A 18 13.47 7.93 4.19
CA SER A 18 12.56 8.92 3.58
C SER A 18 11.07 8.58 3.70
N VAL A 19 10.73 7.36 4.12
CA VAL A 19 9.34 6.91 4.19
C VAL A 19 9.00 6.28 5.54
N LYS A 20 7.71 6.21 5.85
CA LYS A 20 7.24 5.46 7.03
C LYS A 20 7.54 3.96 6.89
N VAL A 21 7.76 3.29 8.03
CA VAL A 21 8.08 1.85 8.13
C VAL A 21 7.17 0.99 7.25
N ARG A 22 5.87 1.22 7.28
CA ARG A 22 4.89 0.48 6.48
C ARG A 22 5.11 0.61 4.96
N THR A 23 5.53 1.78 4.48
CA THR A 23 5.84 1.99 3.07
C THR A 23 7.11 1.27 2.68
N TYR A 24 8.15 1.33 3.53
CA TYR A 24 9.39 0.58 3.36
C TYR A 24 9.12 -0.94 3.27
N GLU A 25 8.37 -1.51 4.22
CA GLU A 25 8.01 -2.93 4.21
C GLU A 25 7.22 -3.33 2.97
N ARG A 26 6.29 -2.48 2.53
CA ARG A 26 5.55 -2.71 1.29
C ARG A 26 6.46 -2.74 0.07
N TYR A 27 7.42 -1.82 -0.03
CA TYR A 27 8.38 -1.79 -1.13
C TYR A 27 9.28 -3.03 -1.11
N LYS A 28 9.79 -3.41 0.07
CA LYS A 28 10.56 -4.63 0.27
C LYS A 28 9.80 -5.87 -0.20
N LEU A 29 8.54 -5.99 0.21
CA LEU A 29 7.68 -7.09 -0.19
C LEU A 29 7.45 -7.14 -1.70
N ILE A 30 7.21 -6.00 -2.35
CA ILE A 30 7.06 -5.90 -3.81
C ILE A 30 8.34 -6.38 -4.51
N ILE A 31 9.50 -5.94 -4.05
CA ILE A 31 10.78 -6.32 -4.62
C ILE A 31 10.99 -7.83 -4.51
N GLU A 32 10.83 -8.39 -3.31
CA GLU A 32 11.06 -9.81 -3.04
C GLU A 32 10.06 -10.72 -3.77
N GLN A 33 8.79 -10.33 -3.82
CA GLN A 33 7.73 -11.20 -4.37
C GLN A 33 7.57 -11.10 -5.88
N HIS A 34 7.88 -9.97 -6.48
CA HIS A 34 7.54 -9.75 -7.90
C HIS A 34 8.72 -9.40 -8.79
N ILE A 35 9.69 -8.62 -8.28
CA ILE A 35 10.75 -8.05 -9.14
C ILE A 35 11.98 -8.97 -9.17
N LYS A 36 12.43 -9.43 -7.99
CA LYS A 36 13.72 -10.13 -7.81
C LYS A 36 13.85 -11.35 -8.70
N ASP A 37 12.86 -12.25 -8.71
CA ASP A 37 12.91 -13.52 -9.42
C ASP A 37 12.72 -13.38 -10.93
N LYS A 38 12.22 -12.25 -11.42
CA LYS A 38 11.86 -12.05 -12.83
C LYS A 38 12.86 -11.20 -13.60
N ILE A 39 13.12 -10.01 -13.09
CA ILE A 39 14.02 -9.05 -13.75
C ILE A 39 15.19 -8.62 -12.84
N GLY A 40 15.21 -9.08 -11.58
CA GLY A 40 16.26 -8.70 -10.63
C GLY A 40 17.67 -9.18 -11.00
N GLY A 41 17.80 -10.27 -11.73
CA GLY A 41 19.08 -10.79 -12.21
C GLY A 41 19.66 -10.06 -13.43
N MET A 42 18.92 -9.11 -14.02
CA MET A 42 19.38 -8.36 -15.18
C MET A 42 20.32 -7.21 -14.78
N GLU A 43 21.18 -6.79 -15.69
CA GLU A 43 21.94 -5.56 -15.51
C GLU A 43 21.04 -4.32 -15.66
N LEU A 44 21.36 -3.25 -14.91
CA LEU A 44 20.58 -1.99 -14.95
C LEU A 44 20.43 -1.42 -16.36
N ASN A 45 21.49 -1.52 -17.18
CA ASN A 45 21.48 -1.00 -18.55
C ASN A 45 20.69 -1.87 -19.54
N ASP A 46 20.37 -3.13 -19.17
CA ASP A 46 19.58 -4.05 -20.00
C ASP A 46 18.08 -3.93 -19.74
N LEU A 47 17.68 -3.18 -18.72
CA LEU A 47 16.28 -2.89 -18.40
C LEU A 47 15.66 -1.88 -19.41
N SER A 48 15.52 -2.32 -20.65
CA SER A 48 14.91 -1.51 -21.71
C SER A 48 13.40 -1.28 -21.45
N PRO A 49 12.80 -0.25 -22.06
CA PRO A 49 11.35 -0.03 -21.97
C PRO A 49 10.54 -1.25 -22.42
N LEU A 50 11.02 -1.99 -23.41
CA LEU A 50 10.36 -3.20 -23.92
C LEU A 50 10.39 -4.32 -22.89
N VAL A 51 11.53 -4.58 -22.25
CA VAL A 51 11.67 -5.59 -21.19
C VAL A 51 10.74 -5.27 -20.02
N LEU A 52 10.78 -4.03 -19.57
CA LEU A 52 9.92 -3.59 -18.45
C LEU A 52 8.42 -3.68 -18.80
N GLN A 53 8.03 -3.31 -20.02
CA GLN A 53 6.62 -3.40 -20.45
C GLN A 53 6.17 -4.85 -20.59
N SER A 54 7.02 -5.76 -21.09
CA SER A 54 6.73 -7.20 -21.15
C SER A 54 6.53 -7.78 -19.76
N PHE A 55 7.37 -7.40 -18.80
CA PHE A 55 7.22 -7.79 -17.39
C PHE A 55 5.88 -7.32 -16.81
N ILE A 56 5.47 -6.07 -17.07
CA ILE A 56 4.17 -5.54 -16.63
C ILE A 56 3.02 -6.36 -17.23
N THR A 57 3.12 -6.74 -18.50
CA THR A 57 2.11 -7.57 -19.17
C THR A 57 2.02 -8.95 -18.53
N GLU A 58 3.15 -9.57 -18.23
CA GLU A 58 3.19 -10.86 -17.50
C GLU A 58 2.52 -10.75 -16.13
N LEU A 59 2.78 -9.69 -15.36
CA LEU A 59 2.14 -9.47 -14.07
C LEU A 59 0.61 -9.38 -14.18
N LEU A 60 0.10 -8.76 -15.23
CA LEU A 60 -1.34 -8.65 -15.48
C LEU A 60 -1.98 -9.98 -15.90
N GLN A 61 -1.22 -10.90 -16.48
CA GLN A 61 -1.70 -12.20 -16.95
C GLN A 61 -1.59 -13.31 -15.89
N SER A 62 -0.45 -13.35 -15.17
CA SER A 62 -0.09 -14.48 -14.30
C SER A 62 0.67 -14.08 -13.03
N GLY A 63 0.69 -12.79 -12.67
CA GLY A 63 1.52 -12.27 -11.57
C GLY A 63 1.08 -12.65 -10.16
N ASN A 64 -0.09 -13.25 -9.98
CA ASN A 64 -0.57 -13.67 -8.66
C ASN A 64 -0.01 -15.05 -8.29
N ARG A 65 0.99 -15.06 -7.41
CA ARG A 65 1.70 -16.29 -6.98
C ARG A 65 0.81 -17.33 -6.27
N LYS A 66 -0.30 -16.91 -5.68
CA LYS A 66 -1.21 -17.82 -4.96
C LYS A 66 -2.21 -18.51 -5.90
N THR A 67 -2.70 -17.78 -6.89
CA THR A 67 -3.80 -18.26 -7.76
C THR A 67 -3.35 -18.56 -9.19
N GLY A 68 -2.14 -18.18 -9.58
CA GLY A 68 -1.65 -18.25 -10.96
C GLY A 68 -2.36 -17.29 -11.92
N LYS A 69 -3.29 -16.45 -11.43
CA LYS A 69 -4.02 -15.45 -12.22
C LYS A 69 -3.23 -14.13 -12.29
N GLY A 70 -3.73 -13.18 -13.07
CA GLY A 70 -3.17 -11.84 -13.13
C GLY A 70 -3.33 -11.05 -11.83
N LEU A 71 -2.43 -10.11 -11.61
CA LEU A 71 -2.55 -9.11 -10.55
C LEU A 71 -3.58 -8.04 -10.93
N SER A 72 -4.15 -7.39 -9.91
CA SER A 72 -5.01 -6.22 -10.12
C SER A 72 -4.20 -5.04 -10.69
N ALA A 73 -4.87 -4.16 -11.43
CA ALA A 73 -4.25 -2.93 -11.94
C ALA A 73 -3.63 -2.08 -10.82
N ASN A 74 -4.25 -2.03 -9.64
CA ASN A 74 -3.70 -1.34 -8.46
C ASN A 74 -2.37 -1.96 -8.00
N SER A 75 -2.29 -3.30 -7.91
CA SER A 75 -1.07 -4.00 -7.52
C SER A 75 0.04 -3.76 -8.53
N VAL A 76 -0.26 -3.87 -9.82
CA VAL A 76 0.71 -3.62 -10.89
C VAL A 76 1.18 -2.16 -10.88
N ASN A 77 0.29 -1.19 -10.68
CA ASN A 77 0.66 0.22 -10.55
C ASN A 77 1.60 0.49 -9.36
N ALA A 78 1.42 -0.23 -8.24
CA ALA A 78 2.34 -0.15 -7.11
C ALA A 78 3.73 -0.70 -7.46
N ILE A 79 3.81 -1.82 -8.19
CA ILE A 79 5.08 -2.39 -8.67
C ILE A 79 5.77 -1.42 -9.65
N ILE A 80 5.03 -0.83 -10.59
CA ILE A 80 5.56 0.18 -11.51
C ILE A 80 6.15 1.36 -10.73
N SER A 81 5.50 1.81 -9.67
CA SER A 81 6.00 2.93 -8.86
C SER A 81 7.34 2.61 -8.19
N VAL A 82 7.56 1.38 -7.72
CA VAL A 82 8.84 0.92 -7.18
C VAL A 82 9.92 0.90 -8.27
N ILE A 83 9.61 0.34 -9.45
CA ILE A 83 10.53 0.30 -10.59
C ILE A 83 10.91 1.71 -11.02
N GLN A 84 9.92 2.59 -11.20
CA GLN A 84 10.17 3.97 -11.61
C GLN A 84 11.00 4.74 -10.58
N GLY A 85 10.70 4.58 -9.28
CA GLY A 85 11.45 5.23 -8.20
C GLY A 85 12.92 4.78 -8.19
N SER A 86 13.16 3.47 -8.23
CA SER A 86 14.51 2.92 -8.19
C SER A 86 15.34 3.29 -9.42
N LEU A 87 14.77 3.16 -10.63
CA LEU A 87 15.48 3.48 -11.87
C LEU A 87 15.70 4.99 -12.06
N LYS A 88 14.76 5.82 -11.58
CA LYS A 88 14.95 7.27 -11.55
C LYS A 88 16.16 7.66 -10.69
N THR A 89 16.24 7.08 -9.50
CA THR A 89 17.40 7.33 -8.61
C THR A 89 18.69 6.82 -9.24
N ALA A 90 18.70 5.63 -9.83
CA ALA A 90 19.86 5.08 -10.53
C ALA A 90 20.34 6.02 -11.66
N HIS A 91 19.41 6.55 -12.43
CA HIS A 91 19.74 7.49 -13.51
C HIS A 91 20.32 8.81 -12.97
N LEU A 92 19.73 9.39 -11.93
CA LEU A 92 20.24 10.61 -11.31
C LEU A 92 21.65 10.44 -10.72
N LEU A 93 22.01 9.23 -10.32
CA LEU A 93 23.35 8.87 -9.83
C LEU A 93 24.33 8.49 -10.96
N GLY A 94 23.91 8.53 -12.23
CA GLY A 94 24.75 8.16 -13.37
C GLY A 94 25.00 6.65 -13.52
N LEU A 95 24.23 5.79 -12.81
CA LEU A 95 24.35 4.33 -12.90
C LEU A 95 23.74 3.77 -14.19
N THR A 96 22.82 4.52 -14.81
CA THR A 96 22.21 4.17 -16.11
C THR A 96 22.36 5.33 -17.09
N LYS A 97 22.53 4.99 -18.37
CA LYS A 97 22.66 5.98 -19.46
C LYS A 97 21.34 6.71 -19.72
N GLU A 98 20.21 6.00 -19.60
CA GLU A 98 18.87 6.53 -19.86
C GLU A 98 17.91 6.16 -18.74
N TYR A 99 16.89 7.00 -18.53
CA TYR A 99 15.76 6.69 -17.67
C TYR A 99 14.67 5.97 -18.50
N THR A 100 14.73 4.65 -18.52
CA THR A 100 13.88 3.79 -19.37
C THR A 100 12.46 3.63 -18.85
N ALA A 101 12.26 3.74 -17.53
CA ALA A 101 10.98 3.48 -16.90
C ALA A 101 9.94 4.62 -17.07
N ASP A 102 10.32 5.76 -17.61
CA ASP A 102 9.40 6.87 -17.91
C ASP A 102 8.37 6.49 -18.99
N LYS A 103 8.77 5.65 -19.93
CA LYS A 103 7.97 5.22 -21.08
C LYS A 103 6.96 4.12 -20.77
N LEU A 104 6.86 3.66 -19.52
CA LEU A 104 5.97 2.56 -19.11
C LEU A 104 4.49 2.96 -19.16
N LYS A 105 3.69 2.16 -19.84
CA LYS A 105 2.23 2.31 -19.86
C LYS A 105 1.61 1.66 -18.63
N ARG A 106 0.95 2.48 -17.81
CA ARG A 106 0.24 2.01 -16.63
C ARG A 106 -1.11 1.38 -17.03
N PRO A 107 -1.51 0.26 -16.40
CA PRO A 107 -2.84 -0.29 -16.59
C PRO A 107 -3.91 0.69 -16.06
N LYS A 108 -5.01 0.82 -16.80
CA LYS A 108 -6.16 1.62 -16.38
C LYS A 108 -6.82 1.00 -15.15
N LEU A 109 -7.14 1.82 -14.17
CA LEU A 109 -7.94 1.41 -13.03
C LEU A 109 -9.39 1.26 -13.47
N LYS A 110 -10.03 0.16 -13.09
CA LYS A 110 -11.48 0.04 -13.19
C LYS A 110 -12.08 0.73 -11.99
N GLU A 111 -12.80 1.81 -12.22
CA GLU A 111 -13.61 2.44 -11.20
C GLU A 111 -14.70 1.46 -10.77
N LYS A 112 -14.74 1.18 -9.47
CA LYS A 112 -15.86 0.47 -8.87
C LYS A 112 -16.69 1.50 -8.11
N PRO A 113 -18.01 1.46 -8.25
CA PRO A 113 -18.87 2.30 -7.43
C PRO A 113 -18.59 1.99 -5.96
N VAL A 114 -18.57 3.03 -5.15
CA VAL A 114 -18.46 2.87 -3.69
C VAL A 114 -19.82 2.40 -3.20
N GLU A 115 -19.87 1.18 -2.65
CA GLU A 115 -21.07 0.66 -2.00
C GLU A 115 -21.13 1.25 -0.58
N CYS A 116 -22.22 1.95 -0.29
CA CYS A 116 -22.49 2.50 1.03
C CYS A 116 -23.70 1.76 1.63
N PHE A 117 -23.74 1.63 2.95
CA PHE A 117 -24.91 1.11 3.63
C PHE A 117 -26.12 2.03 3.42
N THR A 118 -27.26 1.43 3.15
CA THR A 118 -28.55 2.13 3.21
C THR A 118 -28.92 2.43 4.67
N LEU A 119 -29.82 3.37 4.89
CA LEU A 119 -30.32 3.67 6.24
C LEU A 119 -30.94 2.45 6.93
N ALA A 120 -31.55 1.54 6.16
CA ALA A 120 -32.14 0.31 6.70
C ALA A 120 -31.05 -0.66 7.19
N GLU A 121 -30.00 -0.84 6.40
CA GLU A 121 -28.84 -1.69 6.76
C GLU A 121 -28.08 -1.10 7.95
N GLN A 122 -27.87 0.22 7.99
CA GLN A 122 -27.29 0.90 9.14
C GLN A 122 -28.06 0.62 10.42
N LYS A 123 -29.40 0.79 10.40
CA LYS A 123 -30.25 0.50 11.56
C LYS A 123 -30.19 -0.97 12.01
N GLN A 124 -30.09 -1.91 11.04
CA GLN A 124 -29.91 -3.33 11.39
C GLN A 124 -28.58 -3.58 12.10
N ILE A 125 -27.50 -2.96 11.62
CA ILE A 125 -26.17 -3.04 12.27
C ILE A 125 -26.25 -2.49 13.70
N GLU A 126 -26.83 -1.31 13.89
CA GLU A 126 -27.00 -0.67 15.20
C GLU A 126 -27.79 -1.56 16.15
N GLN A 127 -28.94 -2.08 15.72
CA GLN A 127 -29.76 -2.99 16.54
C GLN A 127 -29.02 -4.28 16.91
N ALA A 128 -28.28 -4.86 15.98
CA ALA A 128 -27.48 -6.06 16.24
C ALA A 128 -26.39 -5.79 17.30
N ILE A 129 -25.76 -4.62 17.27
CA ILE A 129 -24.75 -4.21 18.24
C ILE A 129 -25.37 -3.94 19.61
N LEU A 130 -26.45 -3.18 19.65
CA LEU A 130 -27.16 -2.81 20.91
C LEU A 130 -27.76 -4.03 21.62
N ASN A 131 -28.23 -5.02 20.86
CA ASN A 131 -28.76 -6.28 21.42
C ASN A 131 -27.65 -7.29 21.75
N GLY A 132 -26.44 -7.07 21.25
CA GLY A 132 -25.24 -7.88 21.52
C GLY A 132 -24.64 -7.53 22.88
N LYS A 133 -24.03 -8.52 23.55
CA LYS A 133 -23.34 -8.33 24.85
C LYS A 133 -21.84 -8.04 24.69
N GLN A 134 -21.44 -7.45 23.56
CA GLN A 134 -20.03 -7.25 23.23
C GLN A 134 -19.69 -5.76 23.12
N ASP A 135 -19.16 -5.18 24.18
CA ASP A 135 -18.82 -3.75 24.27
C ASP A 135 -17.86 -3.29 23.15
N LYS A 136 -17.00 -4.18 22.66
CA LYS A 136 -16.07 -3.89 21.56
C LYS A 136 -16.77 -3.45 20.27
N LEU A 137 -18.02 -3.87 20.07
CA LEU A 137 -18.78 -3.53 18.85
C LEU A 137 -19.28 -2.09 18.82
N TYR A 138 -19.35 -1.40 19.99
CA TYR A 138 -19.71 0.03 20.02
C TYR A 138 -18.75 0.92 19.23
N GLY A 139 -17.50 0.49 19.04
CA GLY A 139 -16.57 1.16 18.15
C GLY A 139 -17.05 1.26 16.69
N ILE A 140 -17.85 0.28 16.23
CA ILE A 140 -18.45 0.31 14.89
C ILE A 140 -19.47 1.43 14.79
N ILE A 141 -20.31 1.61 15.83
CA ILE A 141 -21.29 2.72 15.89
C ILE A 141 -20.54 4.06 15.84
N LEU A 142 -19.45 4.18 16.62
CA LEU A 142 -18.64 5.39 16.61
C LEU A 142 -18.09 5.68 15.21
N CYS A 143 -17.58 4.67 14.51
CA CYS A 143 -17.11 4.84 13.11
C CYS A 143 -18.23 5.24 12.16
N LEU A 144 -19.42 4.65 12.27
CA LEU A 144 -20.56 4.96 11.40
C LEU A 144 -20.99 6.44 11.51
N TYR A 145 -20.97 6.99 12.73
CA TYR A 145 -21.42 8.36 12.97
C TYR A 145 -20.31 9.42 12.85
N SER A 146 -19.06 9.06 13.14
CA SER A 146 -17.93 10.01 13.10
C SER A 146 -17.13 9.97 11.80
N GLY A 147 -17.25 8.90 11.00
CA GLY A 147 -16.41 8.68 9.83
C GLY A 147 -14.96 8.29 10.15
N LEU A 148 -14.66 7.93 11.40
CA LEU A 148 -13.33 7.48 11.80
C LEU A 148 -12.90 6.24 11.02
N ARG A 149 -11.62 6.22 10.59
CA ARG A 149 -11.01 5.00 10.09
C ARG A 149 -10.73 4.04 11.24
N ILE A 150 -10.76 2.74 10.97
CA ILE A 150 -10.51 1.72 12.00
C ILE A 150 -9.18 1.94 12.75
N GLY A 151 -8.13 2.35 12.07
CA GLY A 151 -6.84 2.65 12.71
C GLY A 151 -6.90 3.87 13.64
N GLU A 152 -7.69 4.89 13.30
CA GLU A 152 -7.91 6.08 14.11
C GLU A 152 -8.73 5.71 15.36
N LEU A 153 -9.78 4.89 15.19
CA LEU A 153 -10.59 4.38 16.30
C LEU A 153 -9.74 3.61 17.32
N ILE A 154 -8.88 2.68 16.86
CA ILE A 154 -8.04 1.85 17.74
C ILE A 154 -7.02 2.70 18.51
N ALA A 155 -6.54 3.79 17.90
CA ALA A 155 -5.58 4.71 18.53
C ALA A 155 -6.22 5.74 19.46
N LEU A 156 -7.57 5.84 19.49
CA LEU A 156 -8.29 6.86 20.25
C LEU A 156 -8.15 6.65 21.77
N GLN A 157 -7.93 7.72 22.49
CA GLN A 157 -7.83 7.76 23.94
C GLN A 157 -8.89 8.71 24.53
N TRP A 158 -9.26 8.51 25.78
CA TRP A 158 -10.20 9.39 26.48
C TRP A 158 -9.76 10.86 26.52
N SER A 159 -8.46 11.10 26.55
CA SER A 159 -7.85 12.44 26.47
C SER A 159 -8.08 13.15 25.13
N ASP A 160 -8.46 12.42 24.09
CA ASP A 160 -8.69 12.98 22.76
C ASP A 160 -10.15 13.49 22.61
N ILE A 161 -10.98 13.34 23.67
CA ILE A 161 -12.39 13.74 23.68
C ILE A 161 -12.62 14.88 24.68
N ASP A 162 -13.01 16.04 24.18
CA ASP A 162 -13.49 17.17 24.99
C ASP A 162 -15.03 17.08 25.10
N PHE A 163 -15.50 16.47 26.18
CA PHE A 163 -16.95 16.31 26.42
C PHE A 163 -17.66 17.63 26.66
N THR A 164 -16.97 18.69 27.12
CA THR A 164 -17.54 20.00 27.34
C THR A 164 -17.86 20.71 26.04
N LYS A 165 -16.97 20.59 25.08
CA LYS A 165 -17.11 21.20 23.75
C LYS A 165 -17.74 20.25 22.73
N GLY A 166 -17.88 18.95 23.04
CA GLY A 166 -18.35 17.94 22.10
C GLY A 166 -17.37 17.71 20.94
N ILE A 167 -16.06 17.87 21.18
CA ILE A 167 -15.02 17.76 20.17
C ILE A 167 -14.22 16.48 20.37
N LEU A 168 -14.03 15.72 19.29
CA LEU A 168 -13.13 14.59 19.22
C LEU A 168 -11.94 14.96 18.30
N THR A 169 -10.73 14.83 18.82
CA THR A 169 -9.49 15.16 18.10
C THR A 169 -8.81 13.88 17.60
N VAL A 170 -8.58 13.78 16.29
CA VAL A 170 -7.91 12.64 15.66
C VAL A 170 -6.49 13.07 15.32
N SER A 171 -5.52 12.60 16.10
CA SER A 171 -4.10 12.94 15.92
C SER A 171 -3.21 11.73 15.62
N LYS A 172 -3.74 10.51 15.79
CA LYS A 172 -2.98 9.26 15.71
C LYS A 172 -3.73 8.21 14.91
N SER A 173 -3.00 7.24 14.38
CA SER A 173 -3.58 6.06 13.75
C SER A 173 -2.80 4.80 14.14
N CYS A 174 -3.49 3.73 14.44
CA CYS A 174 -2.91 2.43 14.77
C CYS A 174 -2.96 1.50 13.58
N HIS A 175 -1.91 0.72 13.40
CA HIS A 175 -1.87 -0.33 12.36
C HIS A 175 -1.03 -1.53 12.80
N ASP A 176 -1.26 -2.68 12.17
CA ASP A 176 -0.47 -3.88 12.42
C ASP A 176 0.94 -3.72 11.84
N GLY A 177 1.95 -3.91 12.69
CA GLY A 177 3.36 -4.07 12.32
C GLY A 177 3.80 -5.52 12.51
N LYS A 178 5.05 -5.83 12.15
CA LYS A 178 5.61 -7.19 12.31
C LYS A 178 5.68 -7.63 13.76
N ASP A 179 6.01 -6.71 14.65
CA ASP A 179 6.24 -6.95 16.08
C ASP A 179 5.06 -6.51 16.95
N GLY A 180 3.90 -6.23 16.37
CA GLY A 180 2.70 -5.80 17.07
C GLY A 180 2.09 -4.51 16.50
N LEU A 181 1.20 -3.89 17.29
CA LEU A 181 0.52 -2.65 16.92
C LEU A 181 1.48 -1.46 16.95
N ILE A 182 1.51 -0.70 15.88
CA ILE A 182 2.24 0.56 15.74
C ILE A 182 1.25 1.71 15.76
N ILE A 183 1.53 2.75 16.57
CA ILE A 183 0.77 4.01 16.62
C ILE A 183 1.64 5.10 15.99
N ASP A 184 1.11 5.74 14.94
CA ASP A 184 1.74 6.85 14.19
C ASP A 184 1.02 8.17 14.47
#